data_c94e396dbeeed2b0cfb44bd7aa86e77f
#
_entry.id   c94e396dbeeed2b0cfb44bd7aa86e77f
#
_cell.length_a   1.000
_cell.length_b   1.000
_cell.length_c   1.000
_cell.angle_alpha   90.00
_cell.angle_beta   90.00
_cell.angle_gamma   90.00
#
_symmetry.space_group_name_H-M   'P 1'
#
loop_
_entity.id
_entity.type
_entity.pdbx_description
1 polymer ?
#
loop_
_entity_poly.entity_id
_entity_poly.type
_entity_poly.pdbx_seq_one_letter_code
_entity_poly.pdbx_strand_id
1 'polypeptide(L)'
;MATLRHFAMGLIAATVFFGYSQFSLADCDPMTVRQMLEDGGWSFEAETNESGEGVFSITSGGFTIQALVERDGDSQFVAFYVDTQLSRQQSLEWINETSSRLSYAQMWLDEEEDVAVMYSVANWNNTCPENLSDNIKLFVSIFRQVGELHPNNRL
;
A
#
# COMPACT_ATOMS: atom_id res chain seq x y z
N MET A 1 -67.06 -54.67 13.46
CA MET A 1 -66.81 -53.49 12.61
C MET A 1 -65.89 -52.53 13.41
N ALA A 2 -64.63 -52.59 13.10
CA ALA A 2 -63.58 -51.78 13.80
C ALA A 2 -63.06 -50.69 12.84
N THR A 3 -63.28 -49.49 13.14
CA THR A 3 -62.84 -48.34 12.36
C THR A 3 -61.41 -47.92 12.79
N LEU A 4 -60.50 -48.10 11.84
CA LEU A 4 -59.08 -47.74 11.97
C LEU A 4 -58.92 -46.23 11.80
N ARG A 5 -58.48 -45.53 12.85
CA ARG A 5 -58.11 -44.08 12.77
C ARG A 5 -56.62 -43.98 12.43
N HIS A 6 -56.37 -43.38 11.29
CA HIS A 6 -55.03 -43.06 10.86
C HIS A 6 -54.54 -41.76 11.59
N PHE A 7 -53.52 -41.91 12.40
CA PHE A 7 -52.77 -40.78 12.93
C PHE A 7 -51.70 -40.36 11.90
N ALA A 8 -51.90 -39.24 11.29
CA ALA A 8 -50.90 -38.62 10.46
C ALA A 8 -49.87 -37.89 11.37
N MET A 9 -48.67 -38.45 11.41
CA MET A 9 -47.55 -37.86 12.14
C MET A 9 -46.85 -36.84 11.21
N GLY A 10 -47.13 -35.58 11.44
CA GLY A 10 -46.49 -34.47 10.72
C GLY A 10 -45.03 -34.31 11.15
N LEU A 11 -44.15 -34.63 10.25
CA LEU A 11 -42.70 -34.44 10.40
C LEU A 11 -42.39 -32.93 10.16
N ILE A 12 -42.16 -32.14 11.22
CA ILE A 12 -41.70 -30.76 11.12
C ILE A 12 -40.17 -30.87 10.87
N ALA A 13 -39.76 -30.69 9.62
CA ALA A 13 -38.37 -30.51 9.27
C ALA A 13 -37.95 -29.08 9.65
N ALA A 14 -37.30 -28.93 10.78
CA ALA A 14 -36.63 -27.71 11.14
C ALA A 14 -35.39 -27.52 10.28
N THR A 15 -35.50 -26.76 9.20
CA THR A 15 -34.39 -26.32 8.38
C THR A 15 -33.58 -25.28 9.20
N VAL A 16 -32.54 -25.75 9.84
CA VAL A 16 -31.53 -24.85 10.48
C VAL A 16 -30.76 -24.20 9.34
N PHE A 17 -31.14 -22.98 8.99
CA PHE A 17 -30.32 -22.10 8.15
C PHE A 17 -29.07 -21.73 8.97
N PHE A 18 -28.00 -22.48 8.80
CA PHE A 18 -26.67 -21.98 9.08
C PHE A 18 -26.38 -20.87 8.08
N GLY A 19 -26.67 -19.64 8.46
CA GLY A 19 -26.14 -18.46 7.82
C GLY A 19 -24.62 -18.52 7.95
N TYR A 20 -23.95 -19.01 6.93
CA TYR A 20 -22.54 -18.73 6.74
C TYR A 20 -22.46 -17.22 6.55
N SER A 21 -22.19 -16.49 7.65
CA SER A 21 -21.60 -15.19 7.57
C SER A 21 -20.28 -15.42 6.82
N GLN A 22 -20.29 -15.13 5.52
CA GLN A 22 -19.03 -14.90 4.83
C GLN A 22 -18.43 -13.71 5.59
N PHE A 23 -17.51 -13.98 6.49
CA PHE A 23 -16.56 -12.98 6.92
C PHE A 23 -15.87 -12.56 5.63
N SER A 24 -16.33 -11.48 5.03
CA SER A 24 -15.57 -10.71 4.09
C SER A 24 -14.27 -10.42 4.82
N LEU A 25 -13.20 -11.09 4.44
CA LEU A 25 -11.86 -10.65 4.78
C LEU A 25 -11.86 -9.19 4.40
N ALA A 26 -11.55 -8.31 5.35
CA ALA A 26 -11.66 -6.88 5.14
C ALA A 26 -10.69 -6.52 4.01
N ASP A 27 -11.26 -6.38 2.81
CA ASP A 27 -10.57 -5.95 1.62
C ASP A 27 -10.05 -4.54 1.91
N CYS A 28 -8.79 -4.25 1.66
CA CYS A 28 -8.24 -2.93 1.88
C CYS A 28 -8.74 -2.00 0.77
N ASP A 29 -9.96 -1.50 0.93
CA ASP A 29 -10.56 -0.62 -0.05
C ASP A 29 -9.98 0.81 0.03
N PRO A 30 -10.00 1.56 -1.09
CA PRO A 30 -9.43 2.91 -1.14
C PRO A 30 -10.06 3.91 -0.16
N MET A 31 -11.31 3.69 0.26
CA MET A 31 -11.99 4.56 1.24
C MET A 31 -11.42 4.36 2.65
N THR A 32 -11.14 3.12 3.02
CA THR A 32 -10.48 2.79 4.29
C THR A 32 -9.09 3.41 4.34
N VAL A 33 -8.29 3.27 3.25
CA VAL A 33 -6.96 3.88 3.17
C VAL A 33 -7.04 5.41 3.27
N ARG A 34 -7.99 6.04 2.57
CA ARG A 34 -8.25 7.47 2.68
C ARG A 34 -8.48 7.90 4.13
N GLN A 35 -9.35 7.19 4.86
CA GLN A 35 -9.64 7.49 6.26
C GLN A 35 -8.38 7.36 7.13
N MET A 36 -7.57 6.34 6.91
CA MET A 36 -6.29 6.16 7.64
C MET A 36 -5.31 7.31 7.38
N LEU A 37 -5.25 7.83 6.16
CA LEU A 37 -4.40 8.99 5.82
C LEU A 37 -4.94 10.27 6.47
N GLU A 38 -6.25 10.50 6.45
CA GLU A 38 -6.91 11.63 7.13
C GLU A 38 -6.67 11.59 8.64
N ASP A 39 -6.87 10.45 9.28
CA ASP A 39 -6.63 10.24 10.71
C ASP A 39 -5.15 10.41 11.07
N GLY A 40 -4.25 10.06 10.16
CA GLY A 40 -2.81 10.30 10.29
C GLY A 40 -2.38 11.76 10.07
N GLY A 41 -3.28 12.62 9.64
CA GLY A 41 -3.01 14.04 9.38
C GLY A 41 -2.21 14.30 8.11
N TRP A 42 -2.27 13.37 7.15
CA TRP A 42 -1.56 13.50 5.87
C TRP A 42 -2.32 14.40 4.90
N SER A 43 -1.58 15.23 4.15
CA SER A 43 -2.12 15.96 3.00
C SER A 43 -1.92 15.11 1.76
N PHE A 44 -2.99 14.78 1.04
CA PHE A 44 -2.93 13.89 -0.12
C PHE A 44 -4.02 14.19 -1.15
N GLU A 45 -3.77 13.75 -2.37
CA GLU A 45 -4.75 13.55 -3.44
C GLU A 45 -4.93 12.05 -3.65
N ALA A 46 -6.14 11.62 -3.97
CA ALA A 46 -6.45 10.20 -4.12
C ALA A 46 -7.10 9.92 -5.45
N GLU A 47 -6.60 8.91 -6.12
CA GLU A 47 -7.13 8.37 -7.36
C GLU A 47 -7.36 6.87 -7.21
N THR A 48 -8.11 6.29 -8.13
CA THR A 48 -8.28 4.84 -8.22
C THR A 48 -7.79 4.42 -9.60
N ASN A 49 -6.89 3.45 -9.65
CA ASN A 49 -6.40 2.93 -10.91
C ASN A 49 -7.44 2.03 -11.61
N GLU A 50 -7.14 1.57 -12.82
CA GLU A 50 -8.03 0.70 -13.62
C GLU A 50 -8.33 -0.64 -12.92
N SER A 51 -7.45 -1.11 -12.06
CA SER A 51 -7.61 -2.34 -11.25
C SER A 51 -8.49 -2.13 -10.01
N GLY A 52 -8.88 -0.87 -9.72
CA GLY A 52 -9.68 -0.51 -8.55
C GLY A 52 -8.87 -0.36 -7.26
N GLU A 53 -7.54 -0.25 -7.36
CA GLU A 53 -6.63 0.00 -6.25
C GLU A 53 -6.47 1.49 -5.98
N GLY A 54 -6.22 1.85 -4.72
CA GLY A 54 -6.01 3.24 -4.33
C GLY A 54 -4.60 3.71 -4.64
N VAL A 55 -4.49 4.82 -5.38
CA VAL A 55 -3.25 5.55 -5.59
C VAL A 55 -3.35 6.88 -4.88
N PHE A 56 -2.40 7.18 -4.01
CA PHE A 56 -2.41 8.37 -3.16
C PHE A 56 -1.15 9.18 -3.37
N SER A 57 -1.31 10.43 -3.81
CA SER A 57 -0.22 11.40 -3.93
C SER A 57 -0.08 12.18 -2.63
N ILE A 58 0.84 11.77 -1.77
CA ILE A 58 1.03 12.33 -0.42
C ILE A 58 2.12 13.39 -0.45
N THR A 59 1.82 14.60 -0.01
CA THR A 59 2.82 15.67 0.11
C THR A 59 3.45 15.68 1.50
N SER A 60 4.76 15.56 1.57
CA SER A 60 5.52 15.59 2.83
C SER A 60 6.92 16.19 2.63
N GLY A 61 7.27 17.16 3.46
CA GLY A 61 8.64 17.68 3.52
C GLY A 61 9.17 18.31 2.23
N GLY A 62 8.28 18.76 1.34
CA GLY A 62 8.63 19.42 0.08
C GLY A 62 8.76 18.48 -1.11
N PHE A 63 8.38 17.21 -0.98
CA PHE A 63 8.30 16.25 -2.08
C PHE A 63 6.98 15.48 -2.05
N THR A 64 6.66 14.83 -3.15
CA THR A 64 5.46 14.02 -3.32
C THR A 64 5.81 12.53 -3.29
N ILE A 65 5.06 11.78 -2.51
CA ILE A 65 5.12 10.32 -2.42
C ILE A 65 3.92 9.75 -3.17
N GLN A 66 4.15 8.89 -4.12
CA GLN A 66 3.10 8.06 -4.71
C GLN A 66 2.97 6.80 -3.86
N ALA A 67 1.83 6.62 -3.20
CA ALA A 67 1.52 5.43 -2.43
C ALA A 67 0.46 4.60 -3.18
N LEU A 68 0.81 3.38 -3.56
CA LEU A 68 -0.13 2.37 -4.04
C LEU A 68 -0.44 1.44 -2.88
N VAL A 69 -1.72 1.24 -2.57
CA VAL A 69 -2.17 0.27 -1.58
C VAL A 69 -3.10 -0.71 -2.27
N GLU A 70 -2.66 -1.95 -2.33
CA GLU A 70 -3.38 -3.05 -2.95
C GLU A 70 -4.50 -3.58 -2.03
N ARG A 71 -5.44 -4.33 -2.57
CA ARG A 71 -6.60 -4.83 -1.81
C ARG A 71 -6.24 -5.81 -0.71
N ASP A 72 -5.14 -6.54 -0.85
CA ASP A 72 -4.60 -7.43 0.18
C ASP A 72 -3.79 -6.68 1.27
N GLY A 73 -3.62 -5.37 1.08
CA GLY A 73 -2.93 -4.47 2.00
C GLY A 73 -1.43 -4.33 1.72
N ASP A 74 -0.91 -4.97 0.68
CA ASP A 74 0.44 -4.70 0.21
C ASP A 74 0.55 -3.23 -0.19
N SER A 75 1.68 -2.62 0.14
CA SER A 75 1.85 -1.18 -0.05
C SER A 75 3.19 -0.88 -0.72
N GLN A 76 3.16 0.02 -1.70
CA GLN A 76 4.35 0.52 -2.37
C GLN A 76 4.40 2.04 -2.26
N PHE A 77 5.55 2.57 -1.90
CA PHE A 77 5.80 4.01 -1.80
C PHE A 77 6.91 4.36 -2.77
N VAL A 78 6.65 5.33 -3.65
CA VAL A 78 7.61 5.79 -4.65
C VAL A 78 7.72 7.31 -4.57
N ALA A 79 8.95 7.82 -4.65
CA ALA A 79 9.20 9.24 -4.85
C ALA A 79 10.40 9.43 -5.78
N PHE A 80 10.49 10.61 -6.39
CA PHE A 80 11.46 10.92 -7.43
C PHE A 80 12.35 12.09 -7.03
N TYR A 81 13.65 11.97 -7.31
CA TYR A 81 14.57 13.09 -7.40
C TYR A 81 14.57 13.55 -8.85
N VAL A 82 13.85 14.61 -9.11
CA VAL A 82 13.76 15.26 -10.43
C VAL A 82 14.88 16.27 -10.59
N ASP A 83 15.37 16.48 -11.82
CA ASP A 83 16.37 17.49 -12.17
C ASP A 83 17.60 17.47 -11.23
N THR A 84 18.18 16.31 -11.05
CA THR A 84 19.33 16.09 -10.13
C THR A 84 20.60 16.82 -10.56
N GLN A 85 20.63 17.40 -11.77
CA GLN A 85 21.80 18.01 -12.42
C GLN A 85 23.02 17.07 -12.50
N LEU A 86 22.77 15.77 -12.47
CA LEU A 86 23.76 14.73 -12.66
C LEU A 86 23.72 14.22 -14.10
N SER A 87 24.86 13.83 -14.63
CA SER A 87 24.87 13.01 -15.85
C SER A 87 24.29 11.62 -15.54
N ARG A 88 23.76 10.93 -16.56
CA ARG A 88 23.25 9.56 -16.42
C ARG A 88 24.24 8.63 -15.70
N GLN A 89 25.52 8.72 -16.02
CA GLN A 89 26.55 7.92 -15.36
C GLN A 89 26.67 8.24 -13.87
N GLN A 90 26.66 9.52 -13.49
CA GLN A 90 26.72 9.97 -12.10
C GLN A 90 25.47 9.52 -11.33
N SER A 91 24.28 9.57 -11.95
CA SER A 91 23.05 9.06 -11.35
C SER A 91 23.14 7.54 -11.09
N LEU A 92 23.64 6.77 -12.04
CA LEU A 92 23.84 5.32 -11.88
C LEU A 92 24.88 4.99 -10.79
N GLU A 93 25.97 5.75 -10.70
CA GLU A 93 26.97 5.61 -9.64
C GLU A 93 26.35 5.91 -8.26
N TRP A 94 25.58 6.99 -8.15
CA TRP A 94 24.84 7.34 -6.94
C TRP A 94 23.86 6.25 -6.54
N ILE A 95 23.03 5.74 -7.46
CA ILE A 95 22.09 4.64 -7.23
C ILE A 95 22.83 3.41 -6.69
N ASN A 96 23.92 2.97 -7.34
CA ASN A 96 24.69 1.80 -6.94
C ASN A 96 25.31 1.97 -5.54
N GLU A 97 25.91 3.13 -5.26
CA GLU A 97 26.49 3.40 -3.94
C GLU A 97 25.42 3.44 -2.85
N THR A 98 24.31 4.11 -3.11
CA THR A 98 23.22 4.24 -2.14
C THR A 98 22.53 2.89 -1.89
N SER A 99 22.23 2.12 -2.93
CA SER A 99 21.64 0.79 -2.83
C SER A 99 22.51 -0.20 -2.04
N SER A 100 23.83 -0.04 -2.10
CA SER A 100 24.75 -0.85 -1.28
C SER A 100 24.64 -0.56 0.23
N ARG A 101 24.11 0.61 0.60
CA ARG A 101 23.96 1.06 1.99
C ARG A 101 22.53 0.90 2.53
N LEU A 102 21.55 0.98 1.64
CA LEU A 102 20.10 0.93 1.96
C LEU A 102 19.46 -0.29 1.30
N SER A 103 19.66 -1.46 1.89
CA SER A 103 19.23 -2.74 1.32
C SER A 103 17.70 -2.95 1.28
N TYR A 104 16.93 -2.08 1.92
CA TYR A 104 15.46 -2.14 1.99
C TYR A 104 14.77 -1.16 1.02
N ALA A 105 15.52 -0.32 0.31
CA ALA A 105 15.00 0.57 -0.73
C ALA A 105 15.51 0.12 -2.10
N GLN A 106 14.61 0.14 -3.07
CA GLN A 106 14.97 -0.06 -4.47
C GLN A 106 15.13 1.31 -5.12
N MET A 107 16.13 1.44 -5.99
CA MET A 107 16.39 2.65 -6.73
C MET A 107 16.64 2.34 -8.19
N TRP A 108 16.15 3.19 -9.08
CA TRP A 108 16.41 3.09 -10.52
C TRP A 108 16.39 4.46 -11.17
N LEU A 109 16.88 4.53 -12.39
CA LEU A 109 16.77 5.68 -13.27
C LEU A 109 15.60 5.42 -14.22
N ASP A 110 14.63 6.33 -14.27
CA ASP A 110 13.51 6.21 -15.19
C ASP A 110 13.85 6.67 -16.62
N GLU A 111 12.83 6.72 -17.49
CA GLU A 111 13.00 7.12 -18.91
C GLU A 111 13.32 8.62 -19.05
N GLU A 112 12.93 9.43 -18.08
CA GLU A 112 13.15 10.88 -18.02
C GLU A 112 14.47 11.24 -17.34
N GLU A 113 15.25 10.23 -16.93
CA GLU A 113 16.51 10.34 -16.19
C GLU A 113 16.34 10.85 -14.74
N ASP A 114 15.14 10.76 -14.19
CA ASP A 114 14.89 11.00 -12.78
C ASP A 114 15.23 9.77 -11.93
N VAL A 115 15.72 10.01 -10.72
CA VAL A 115 16.07 8.92 -9.81
C VAL A 115 14.88 8.56 -8.94
N ALA A 116 14.28 7.41 -9.23
CA ALA A 116 13.20 6.85 -8.44
C ALA A 116 13.72 6.09 -7.22
N VAL A 117 13.02 6.26 -6.10
CA VAL A 117 13.23 5.49 -4.86
C VAL A 117 11.93 4.83 -4.48
N MET A 118 11.96 3.52 -4.24
CA MET A 118 10.80 2.73 -3.86
C MET A 118 11.07 1.95 -2.57
N TYR A 119 10.03 1.88 -1.75
CA TYR A 119 9.94 1.02 -0.59
C TYR A 119 8.64 0.24 -0.64
N SER A 120 8.71 -1.09 -0.50
CA SER A 120 7.54 -1.97 -0.52
C SER A 120 7.36 -2.67 0.81
N VAL A 121 6.12 -2.80 1.24
CA VAL A 121 5.73 -3.49 2.46
C VAL A 121 4.72 -4.56 2.10
N ALA A 122 5.08 -5.82 2.30
CA ALA A 122 4.16 -6.94 2.16
C ALA A 122 3.30 -7.10 3.41
N ASN A 123 2.00 -7.26 3.21
CA ASN A 123 1.04 -7.47 4.28
C ASN A 123 0.52 -8.92 4.27
N TRP A 124 1.04 -9.73 5.17
CA TRP A 124 0.71 -11.16 5.26
C TRP A 124 -0.71 -11.46 5.79
N ASN A 125 -1.43 -10.45 6.26
CA ASN A 125 -2.72 -10.63 6.92
C ASN A 125 -3.92 -10.35 6.00
N ASN A 126 -3.70 -9.95 4.75
CA ASN A 126 -4.75 -9.57 3.79
C ASN A 126 -5.76 -8.57 4.39
N THR A 127 -5.27 -7.58 5.13
CA THR A 127 -6.07 -6.51 5.74
C THR A 127 -5.41 -5.17 5.44
N CYS A 128 -6.10 -4.06 5.64
CA CYS A 128 -5.44 -2.76 5.58
C CYS A 128 -4.27 -2.68 6.57
N PRO A 129 -3.13 -2.08 6.18
CA PRO A 129 -1.96 -1.99 7.04
C PRO A 129 -2.23 -1.01 8.19
N GLU A 130 -2.41 -1.53 9.40
CA GLU A 130 -2.65 -0.73 10.62
C GLU A 130 -1.54 0.32 10.85
N ASN A 131 -0.35 0.07 10.33
CA ASN A 131 0.83 0.93 10.47
C ASN A 131 1.13 1.77 9.21
N LEU A 132 0.14 2.02 8.34
CA LEU A 132 0.33 2.78 7.09
C LEU A 132 1.04 4.11 7.33
N SER A 133 0.62 4.88 8.34
CA SER A 133 1.23 6.16 8.69
C SER A 133 2.70 6.04 9.09
N ASP A 134 3.07 4.97 9.79
CA ASP A 134 4.46 4.74 10.20
C ASP A 134 5.32 4.27 9.02
N ASN A 135 4.75 3.49 8.10
CA ASN A 135 5.42 3.12 6.85
C ASN A 135 5.70 4.35 5.98
N ILE A 136 4.76 5.30 5.89
CA ILE A 136 4.97 6.57 5.19
C ILE A 136 6.09 7.38 5.87
N LYS A 137 6.10 7.51 7.19
CA LYS A 137 7.17 8.20 7.93
C LYS A 137 8.53 7.54 7.72
N LEU A 138 8.57 6.21 7.72
CA LEU A 138 9.77 5.46 7.43
C LEU A 138 10.27 5.74 6.00
N PHE A 139 9.37 5.71 5.02
CA PHE A 139 9.73 6.06 3.64
C PHE A 139 10.26 7.49 3.51
N VAL A 140 9.63 8.46 4.18
CA VAL A 140 10.13 9.86 4.25
C VAL A 140 11.57 9.90 4.79
N SER A 141 11.87 9.11 5.82
CA SER A 141 13.22 9.01 6.38
C SER A 141 14.21 8.38 5.38
N ILE A 142 13.81 7.30 4.70
CA ILE A 142 14.60 6.64 3.66
C ILE A 142 14.92 7.63 2.54
N PHE A 143 13.90 8.30 2.01
CA PHE A 143 14.07 9.25 0.91
C PHE A 143 15.03 10.38 1.28
N ARG A 144 14.94 10.93 2.49
CA ARG A 144 15.88 11.95 2.98
C ARG A 144 17.32 11.42 3.09
N GLN A 145 17.51 10.19 3.60
CA GLN A 145 18.84 9.57 3.67
C GLN A 145 19.45 9.38 2.28
N VAL A 146 18.64 9.01 1.29
CA VAL A 146 19.07 8.95 -0.12
C VAL A 146 19.56 10.33 -0.58
N GLY A 147 18.82 11.40 -0.28
CA GLY A 147 19.20 12.78 -0.60
C GLY A 147 20.50 13.23 0.08
N GLU A 148 20.75 12.81 1.33
CA GLU A 148 22.01 13.10 2.03
C GLU A 148 23.23 12.45 1.35
N LEU A 149 23.01 11.34 0.66
CA LEU A 149 24.04 10.65 -0.11
C LEU A 149 24.21 11.19 -1.54
N HIS A 150 23.44 12.21 -1.92
CA HIS A 150 23.56 12.84 -3.24
C HIS A 150 24.97 13.38 -3.46
N PRO A 151 25.60 13.17 -4.65
CA PRO A 151 26.98 13.58 -4.91
C PRO A 151 27.27 15.06 -4.63
N ASN A 152 26.31 15.95 -4.94
CA ASN A 152 26.46 17.40 -4.73
C ASN A 152 26.36 17.81 -3.25
N ASN A 153 25.88 16.95 -2.35
CA ASN A 153 25.82 17.23 -0.91
C ASN A 153 27.09 16.83 -0.15
N ARG A 154 28.08 16.24 -0.84
CA ARG A 154 29.35 15.78 -0.26
C ARG A 154 30.49 16.80 -0.40
N LEU A 155 30.18 17.98 -0.98
CA LEU A 155 31.11 19.09 -1.13
C LEU A 155 30.90 20.11 0.00
#